data_a0eeee052adde47bca9f7ac78f354345
#
_entry.id   a0eeee052adde47bca9f7ac78f354345
#
_cell.length_a   1.000
_cell.length_b   1.000
_cell.length_c   1.000
_cell.angle_alpha   90.00
_cell.angle_beta   90.00
_cell.angle_gamma   90.00
#
_symmetry.space_group_name_H-M   'P 1'
#
loop_
_entity.id
_entity.type
_entity.pdbx_description
1 polymer ?
#
loop_
_entity_poly.entity_id
_entity_poly.type
_entity_poly.pdbx_seq_one_letter_code
_entity_poly.pdbx_strand_id
1 'polypeptide(L)'
;FELPKEFQTHGEDYQANQNDYVRHIVETGLVKRYGEITPEIRERAEYEMDIIFSMGFAGYFLIVWEFINWAKEHNQPIGPGRGSGAGSLVAYAMTITDIDPFRFKLLFERFLNPERVSMPDFDIDMDFDYRQDIIQHTRELYGEENVGHIVTFGTLKPKNCIADVGRVLNIPLSEVNMLKKCIPDSPKAKLKNAFEPANDKFPDGGQLIPYKDDPKYKELFDLALRLEGVKRNTGLHASGMVIGLTELPNWAPICKDYK
;
A
#
# COMPACT_ATOMS: atom_id res chain seq x y z
N PHE A 1 16.43 -4.96 13.21
CA PHE A 1 17.10 -3.66 13.43
C PHE A 1 17.34 -3.49 14.92
N GLU A 2 18.60 -3.41 15.30
CA GLU A 2 19.01 -3.20 16.70
C GLU A 2 19.08 -1.69 16.97
N LEU A 3 18.47 -1.27 18.07
CA LEU A 3 18.61 0.10 18.56
C LEU A 3 20.06 0.37 18.99
N PRO A 4 20.56 1.61 18.85
CA PRO A 4 21.85 1.98 19.42
C PRO A 4 21.90 1.66 20.92
N LYS A 5 23.06 1.22 21.41
CA LYS A 5 23.20 0.71 22.81
C LYS A 5 22.81 1.74 23.86
N GLU A 6 23.02 3.03 23.60
CA GLU A 6 22.60 4.13 24.45
C GLU A 6 21.09 4.26 24.64
N PHE A 7 20.28 3.63 23.76
CA PHE A 7 18.82 3.61 23.84
C PHE A 7 18.27 2.24 24.26
N GLN A 8 19.10 1.33 24.77
CA GLN A 8 18.71 0.04 25.34
C GLN A 8 18.71 0.10 26.88
N THR A 9 18.22 1.20 27.46
CA THR A 9 18.32 1.50 28.88
C THR A 9 17.22 0.85 29.72
N HIS A 10 16.12 0.44 29.10
CA HIS A 10 14.96 -0.18 29.77
C HIS A 10 14.97 -1.73 29.68
N GLY A 11 16.13 -2.35 29.43
CA GLY A 11 16.26 -3.79 29.35
C GLY A 11 15.36 -4.42 28.27
N GLU A 12 14.48 -5.34 28.68
CA GLU A 12 13.55 -6.03 27.76
C GLU A 12 12.31 -5.22 27.38
N ASP A 13 12.13 -4.01 27.91
CA ASP A 13 11.05 -3.10 27.47
C ASP A 13 11.42 -2.44 26.17
N TYR A 14 11.24 -3.18 25.08
CA TYR A 14 11.55 -2.71 23.72
C TYR A 14 10.73 -1.47 23.34
N GLN A 15 9.50 -1.34 23.84
CA GLN A 15 8.66 -0.18 23.53
C GLN A 15 9.21 1.09 24.17
N ALA A 16 9.62 1.05 25.44
CA ALA A 16 10.25 2.18 26.10
C ALA A 16 11.55 2.58 25.40
N ASN A 17 12.40 1.60 25.06
CA ASN A 17 13.64 1.86 24.31
C ASN A 17 13.38 2.52 22.95
N GLN A 18 12.37 2.05 22.21
CA GLN A 18 11.97 2.64 20.92
C GLN A 18 11.45 4.05 21.08
N ASN A 19 10.65 4.32 22.09
CA ASN A 19 10.12 5.64 22.38
C ASN A 19 11.23 6.66 22.65
N ASP A 20 12.23 6.28 23.45
CA ASP A 20 13.39 7.13 23.74
C ASP A 20 14.20 7.43 22.48
N TYR A 21 14.39 6.44 21.63
CA TYR A 21 15.12 6.64 20.38
C TYR A 21 14.35 7.53 19.39
N VAL A 22 13.04 7.33 19.26
CA VAL A 22 12.20 8.24 18.44
C VAL A 22 12.27 9.66 18.98
N ARG A 23 12.15 9.86 20.30
CA ARG A 23 12.25 11.20 20.92
C ARG A 23 13.58 11.86 20.57
N HIS A 24 14.68 11.15 20.67
CA HIS A 24 16.02 11.66 20.33
C HIS A 24 16.12 12.10 18.86
N ILE A 25 15.62 11.25 17.93
CA ILE A 25 15.62 11.58 16.49
C ILE A 25 14.76 12.81 16.23
N VAL A 26 13.58 12.90 16.86
CA VAL A 26 12.66 14.04 16.70
C VAL A 26 13.29 15.32 17.21
N GLU A 27 13.84 15.34 18.42
CA GLU A 27 14.49 16.54 18.99
C GLU A 27 15.64 17.02 18.12
N THR A 28 16.49 16.12 17.68
CA THR A 28 17.61 16.44 16.77
C THR A 28 17.08 16.97 15.43
N GLY A 29 16.04 16.34 14.91
CA GLY A 29 15.42 16.72 13.64
C GLY A 29 14.72 18.07 13.68
N LEU A 30 14.02 18.40 14.78
CA LEU A 30 13.38 19.69 14.96
C LEU A 30 14.40 20.82 14.91
N VAL A 31 15.54 20.65 15.61
CA VAL A 31 16.65 21.64 15.56
C VAL A 31 17.17 21.79 14.13
N LYS A 32 17.34 20.68 13.41
CA LYS A 32 17.82 20.70 12.02
C LYS A 32 16.83 21.38 11.06
N ARG A 33 15.52 21.21 11.28
CA ARG A 33 14.44 21.74 10.41
C ARG A 33 14.11 23.19 10.68
N TYR A 34 14.08 23.61 11.94
CA TYR A 34 13.60 24.94 12.35
C TYR A 34 14.72 25.84 12.90
N GLY A 35 15.85 25.29 13.33
CA GLY A 35 16.90 26.04 14.05
C GLY A 35 16.44 26.37 15.46
N GLU A 36 15.57 27.38 15.61
CA GLU A 36 14.93 27.75 16.87
C GLU A 36 13.57 27.05 17.00
N ILE A 37 13.35 26.35 18.11
CA ILE A 37 12.11 25.62 18.38
C ILE A 37 11.20 26.50 19.21
N THR A 38 10.12 27.00 18.61
CA THR A 38 9.08 27.76 19.33
C THR A 38 8.30 26.87 20.32
N PRO A 39 7.68 27.48 21.34
CA PRO A 39 6.80 26.72 22.25
C PRO A 39 5.70 25.93 21.53
N GLU A 40 5.12 26.48 20.48
CA GLU A 40 4.06 25.83 19.67
C GLU A 40 4.58 24.59 18.94
N ILE A 41 5.79 24.66 18.36
CA ILE A 41 6.43 23.49 17.70
C ILE A 41 6.69 22.40 18.74
N ARG A 42 7.19 22.76 19.91
CA ARG A 42 7.46 21.80 20.99
C ARG A 42 6.18 21.14 21.49
N GLU A 43 5.16 21.92 21.80
CA GLU A 43 3.86 21.40 22.26
C GLU A 43 3.24 20.43 21.25
N ARG A 44 3.29 20.77 19.97
CA ARG A 44 2.79 19.90 18.90
C ARG A 44 3.62 18.61 18.78
N ALA A 45 4.95 18.69 18.88
CA ALA A 45 5.80 17.50 18.80
C ALA A 45 5.55 16.55 19.99
N GLU A 46 5.45 17.08 21.22
CA GLU A 46 5.13 16.28 22.40
C GLU A 46 3.73 15.62 22.27
N TYR A 47 2.73 16.38 21.84
CA TYR A 47 1.38 15.87 21.60
C TYR A 47 1.37 14.71 20.60
N GLU A 48 2.07 14.85 19.47
CA GLU A 48 2.15 13.78 18.46
C GLU A 48 2.91 12.57 19.00
N MET A 49 4.06 12.76 19.69
CA MET A 49 4.82 11.67 20.29
C MET A 49 4.00 10.91 21.33
N ASP A 50 3.25 11.59 22.19
CA ASP A 50 2.39 10.96 23.21
C ASP A 50 1.35 10.04 22.55
N ILE A 51 0.74 10.47 21.45
CA ILE A 51 -0.21 9.64 20.70
C ILE A 51 0.50 8.45 20.05
N ILE A 52 1.61 8.67 19.35
CA ILE A 52 2.38 7.61 18.68
C ILE A 52 2.82 6.55 19.68
N PHE A 53 3.32 6.97 20.85
CA PHE A 53 3.82 6.08 21.91
C PHE A 53 2.68 5.31 22.59
N SER A 54 1.60 6.00 22.96
CA SER A 54 0.45 5.37 23.59
C SER A 54 -0.23 4.33 22.69
N MET A 55 -0.20 4.54 21.36
CA MET A 55 -0.71 3.59 20.37
C MET A 55 0.30 2.49 19.99
N GLY A 56 1.53 2.52 20.48
CA GLY A 56 2.55 1.52 20.23
C GLY A 56 3.20 1.58 18.82
N PHE A 57 3.17 2.75 18.16
CA PHE A 57 3.64 2.89 16.78
C PHE A 57 5.08 3.41 16.65
N ALA A 58 5.83 3.59 17.74
CA ALA A 58 7.23 4.02 17.68
C ALA A 58 8.08 3.11 16.77
N GLY A 59 7.94 1.80 16.91
CA GLY A 59 8.65 0.83 16.07
C GLY A 59 8.32 0.97 14.58
N TYR A 60 7.06 1.24 14.23
CA TYR A 60 6.65 1.49 12.85
C TYR A 60 7.32 2.75 12.27
N PHE A 61 7.35 3.84 13.03
CA PHE A 61 8.05 5.06 12.62
C PHE A 61 9.54 4.83 12.42
N LEU A 62 10.18 4.04 13.29
CA LEU A 62 11.60 3.70 13.17
C LEU A 62 11.89 2.86 11.92
N ILE A 63 11.05 1.87 11.59
CA ILE A 63 11.19 1.06 10.38
C ILE A 63 11.10 1.95 9.13
N VAL A 64 10.11 2.84 9.08
CA VAL A 64 9.91 3.74 7.94
C VAL A 64 11.04 4.74 7.83
N TRP A 65 11.46 5.34 8.96
CA TRP A 65 12.58 6.27 9.01
C TRP A 65 13.89 5.64 8.55
N GLU A 66 14.13 4.40 8.96
CA GLU A 66 15.39 3.71 8.69
C GLU A 66 15.63 3.57 7.17
N PHE A 67 14.71 2.95 6.43
CA PHE A 67 14.93 2.76 4.99
C PHE A 67 14.88 4.07 4.17
N ILE A 68 14.12 5.07 4.62
CA ILE A 68 14.11 6.40 3.98
C ILE A 68 15.44 7.10 4.22
N ASN A 69 15.94 7.08 5.46
CA ASN A 69 17.21 7.70 5.82
C ASN A 69 18.37 7.02 5.09
N TRP A 70 18.38 5.68 5.06
CA TRP A 70 19.35 4.92 4.28
C TRP A 70 19.35 5.31 2.79
N ALA A 71 18.18 5.40 2.19
CA ALA A 71 18.07 5.81 0.79
C ALA A 71 18.61 7.23 0.56
N LYS A 72 18.27 8.18 1.45
CA LYS A 72 18.78 9.57 1.39
C LYS A 72 20.30 9.65 1.56
N GLU A 73 20.87 8.86 2.46
CA GLU A 73 22.33 8.79 2.67
C GLU A 73 23.08 8.20 1.46
N HIS A 74 22.40 7.33 0.69
CA HIS A 74 22.93 6.77 -0.57
C HIS A 74 22.56 7.59 -1.80
N ASN A 75 22.10 8.84 -1.61
CA ASN A 75 21.70 9.77 -2.67
C ASN A 75 20.60 9.22 -3.60
N GLN A 76 19.75 8.34 -3.07
CA GLN A 76 18.61 7.81 -3.80
C GLN A 76 17.42 8.77 -3.66
N PRO A 77 16.75 9.16 -4.75
CA PRO A 77 15.63 10.08 -4.69
C PRO A 77 14.43 9.47 -3.96
N ILE A 78 13.97 10.17 -2.93
CA ILE A 78 12.73 9.88 -2.20
C ILE A 78 11.80 11.09 -2.33
N GLY A 79 10.54 10.85 -2.63
CA GLY A 79 9.52 11.90 -2.70
C GLY A 79 9.30 12.59 -1.34
N PRO A 80 8.78 13.83 -1.33
CA PRO A 80 8.63 14.62 -0.12
C PRO A 80 7.57 14.09 0.85
N GLY A 81 6.90 13.02 0.49
CA GLY A 81 5.74 12.48 1.18
C GLY A 81 4.42 12.99 0.60
N ARG A 82 3.36 12.24 0.81
CA ARG A 82 1.99 12.54 0.38
C ARG A 82 0.98 11.91 1.33
N GLY A 83 -0.32 12.11 1.07
CA GLY A 83 -1.38 11.53 1.88
C GLY A 83 -1.47 12.15 3.28
N SER A 84 -1.99 11.39 4.24
CA SER A 84 -2.21 11.85 5.61
C SER A 84 -0.94 11.98 6.42
N GLY A 85 0.09 11.18 6.14
CA GLY A 85 1.38 11.21 6.85
C GLY A 85 2.12 12.55 6.77
N ALA A 86 1.87 13.34 5.71
CA ALA A 86 2.40 14.69 5.60
C ALA A 86 1.91 15.66 6.71
N GLY A 87 0.84 15.29 7.44
CA GLY A 87 0.31 16.06 8.57
C GLY A 87 1.08 15.88 9.88
N SER A 88 2.05 14.95 9.94
CA SER A 88 2.82 14.68 11.15
C SER A 88 4.10 15.52 11.23
N LEU A 89 4.23 16.29 12.32
CA LEU A 89 5.46 17.02 12.66
C LEU A 89 6.58 16.07 13.06
N VAL A 90 6.25 14.98 13.75
CA VAL A 90 7.19 13.92 14.09
C VAL A 90 7.79 13.31 12.81
N ALA A 91 6.96 12.97 11.83
CA ALA A 91 7.43 12.43 10.55
C ALA A 91 8.32 13.45 9.79
N TYR A 92 7.99 14.74 9.85
CA TYR A 92 8.80 15.81 9.27
C TYR A 92 10.15 15.97 9.98
N ALA A 93 10.17 15.97 11.30
CA ALA A 93 11.39 16.00 12.09
C ALA A 93 12.28 14.78 11.82
N MET A 94 11.70 13.59 11.78
CA MET A 94 12.39 12.34 11.45
C MET A 94 12.83 12.23 9.98
N THR A 95 12.60 13.23 9.15
CA THR A 95 12.91 13.20 7.69
C THR A 95 12.15 12.14 6.89
N ILE A 96 11.10 11.55 7.44
CA ILE A 96 10.17 10.66 6.73
C ILE A 96 9.43 11.45 5.64
N THR A 97 9.01 12.68 5.97
CA THR A 97 8.44 13.63 5.02
C THR A 97 9.28 14.91 4.93
N ASP A 98 9.16 15.62 3.81
CA ASP A 98 9.82 16.91 3.58
C ASP A 98 8.80 18.05 3.42
N ILE A 99 7.56 17.81 3.87
CA ILE A 99 6.46 18.80 3.88
C ILE A 99 6.28 19.29 5.31
N ASP A 100 6.50 20.59 5.53
CA ASP A 100 6.31 21.21 6.83
C ASP A 100 4.82 21.35 7.18
N PRO A 101 4.31 20.59 8.18
CA PRO A 101 2.89 20.62 8.52
C PRO A 101 2.43 21.97 9.11
N PHE A 102 3.30 22.75 9.73
CA PHE A 102 2.96 24.09 10.21
C PHE A 102 2.76 25.07 9.08
N ARG A 103 3.68 25.10 8.12
CA ARG A 103 3.59 25.97 6.95
C ARG A 103 2.30 25.77 6.16
N PHE A 104 1.86 24.53 6.03
CA PHE A 104 0.67 24.17 5.25
C PHE A 104 -0.58 23.93 6.11
N LYS A 105 -0.51 24.17 7.42
CA LYS A 105 -1.62 24.01 8.38
C LYS A 105 -2.26 22.61 8.29
N LEU A 106 -1.43 21.59 8.20
CA LEU A 106 -1.89 20.20 8.11
C LEU A 106 -2.25 19.65 9.49
N LEU A 107 -3.27 18.80 9.53
CA LEU A 107 -3.79 18.22 10.76
C LEU A 107 -3.24 16.82 10.98
N PHE A 108 -2.64 16.58 12.14
CA PHE A 108 -2.13 15.27 12.56
C PHE A 108 -3.25 14.24 12.76
N GLU A 109 -4.40 14.67 13.24
CA GLU A 109 -5.56 13.83 13.52
C GLU A 109 -6.14 13.15 12.27
N ARG A 110 -5.79 13.62 11.09
CA ARG A 110 -6.09 12.94 9.82
C ARG A 110 -5.20 11.74 9.55
N PHE A 111 -4.01 11.72 10.15
CA PHE A 111 -3.03 10.66 10.03
C PHE A 111 -3.19 9.64 11.17
N LEU A 112 -3.16 10.10 12.42
CA LEU A 112 -3.36 9.28 13.61
C LEU A 112 -4.43 9.91 14.50
N ASN A 113 -5.40 9.10 14.89
CA ASN A 113 -6.45 9.48 15.82
C ASN A 113 -6.71 8.34 16.80
N PRO A 114 -6.52 8.51 18.11
CA PRO A 114 -6.77 7.48 19.12
C PRO A 114 -8.20 6.93 19.12
N GLU A 115 -9.18 7.74 18.69
CA GLU A 115 -10.58 7.31 18.59
C GLU A 115 -10.82 6.38 17.40
N ARG A 116 -9.92 6.38 16.41
CA ARG A 116 -10.01 5.55 15.22
C ARG A 116 -8.86 4.57 15.20
N VAL A 117 -9.08 3.37 15.70
CA VAL A 117 -8.08 2.28 15.72
C VAL A 117 -7.79 1.81 14.29
N SER A 118 -6.89 2.51 13.61
CA SER A 118 -6.33 2.09 12.32
C SER A 118 -4.82 2.26 12.37
N MET A 119 -4.09 1.32 11.79
CA MET A 119 -2.64 1.50 11.64
C MET A 119 -2.33 2.73 10.78
N PRO A 120 -1.27 3.49 11.14
CA PRO A 120 -0.79 4.56 10.28
C PRO A 120 -0.28 4.00 8.95
N ASP A 121 -0.42 4.81 7.90
CA ASP A 121 0.03 4.46 6.56
C ASP A 121 0.82 5.64 5.96
N PHE A 122 2.11 5.40 5.66
CA PHE A 122 2.94 6.36 4.96
C PHE A 122 2.99 6.03 3.47
N ASP A 123 2.50 6.95 2.67
CA ASP A 123 2.65 6.93 1.22
C ASP A 123 4.04 7.47 0.83
N ILE A 124 4.95 6.60 0.42
CA ILE A 124 6.33 6.93 0.10
C ILE A 124 6.58 6.66 -1.37
N ASP A 125 6.97 7.70 -2.11
CA ASP A 125 7.35 7.59 -3.51
C ASP A 125 8.87 7.40 -3.60
N MET A 126 9.29 6.33 -4.29
CA MET A 126 10.67 5.97 -4.51
C MET A 126 10.96 5.94 -6.00
N ASP A 127 12.16 6.31 -6.37
CA ASP A 127 12.62 6.16 -7.75
C ASP A 127 12.63 4.69 -8.15
N PHE A 128 12.13 4.42 -9.35
CA PHE A 128 12.00 3.05 -9.87
C PHE A 128 13.34 2.32 -9.98
N ASP A 129 14.39 3.03 -10.36
CA ASP A 129 15.72 2.44 -10.60
C ASP A 129 16.39 1.99 -9.29
N TYR A 130 16.10 2.67 -8.17
CA TYR A 130 16.70 2.37 -6.85
C TYR A 130 15.83 1.50 -5.94
N ARG A 131 14.63 1.16 -6.37
CA ARG A 131 13.68 0.38 -5.56
C ARG A 131 14.25 -0.97 -5.10
N GLN A 132 15.00 -1.65 -5.96
CA GLN A 132 15.59 -2.97 -5.64
C GLN A 132 16.67 -2.86 -4.57
N ASP A 133 17.43 -1.78 -4.56
CA ASP A 133 18.48 -1.54 -3.56
C ASP A 133 17.86 -1.36 -2.17
N ILE A 134 16.75 -0.60 -2.07
CA ILE A 134 16.02 -0.40 -0.81
C ILE A 134 15.43 -1.73 -0.31
N ILE A 135 14.87 -2.55 -1.21
CA ILE A 135 14.37 -3.88 -0.87
C ILE A 135 15.50 -4.79 -0.38
N GLN A 136 16.64 -4.76 -1.05
CA GLN A 136 17.80 -5.57 -0.68
C GLN A 136 18.35 -5.12 0.69
N HIS A 137 18.50 -3.81 0.91
CA HIS A 137 18.87 -3.27 2.21
C HIS A 137 17.91 -3.73 3.33
N THR A 138 16.60 -3.68 3.09
CA THR A 138 15.60 -4.15 4.06
C THR A 138 15.79 -5.64 4.38
N ARG A 139 16.10 -6.48 3.40
CA ARG A 139 16.39 -7.89 3.61
C ARG A 139 17.66 -8.14 4.41
N GLU A 140 18.73 -7.40 4.11
CA GLU A 140 19.99 -7.47 4.84
C GLU A 140 19.82 -7.06 6.31
N LEU A 141 18.98 -6.05 6.55
CA LEU A 141 18.73 -5.52 7.89
C LEU A 141 17.85 -6.44 8.75
N TYR A 142 16.76 -6.97 8.18
CA TYR A 142 15.76 -7.75 8.92
C TYR A 142 15.90 -9.27 8.75
N GLY A 143 16.73 -9.73 7.81
CA GLY A 143 16.94 -11.14 7.47
C GLY A 143 16.16 -11.58 6.21
N GLU A 144 16.83 -12.33 5.35
CA GLU A 144 16.27 -12.80 4.07
C GLU A 144 14.98 -13.62 4.25
N GLU A 145 14.89 -14.44 5.30
CA GLU A 145 13.72 -15.28 5.57
C GLU A 145 12.57 -14.52 6.28
N ASN A 146 12.85 -13.33 6.78
CA ASN A 146 11.90 -12.49 7.49
C ASN A 146 11.22 -11.46 6.57
N VAL A 147 11.72 -11.28 5.34
CA VAL A 147 11.23 -10.26 4.42
C VAL A 147 10.75 -10.89 3.14
N GLY A 148 9.50 -10.62 2.76
CA GLY A 148 8.91 -11.17 1.56
C GLY A 148 7.96 -10.23 0.83
N HIS A 149 7.78 -10.48 -0.46
CA HIS A 149 6.80 -9.76 -1.26
C HIS A 149 5.38 -10.26 -0.98
N ILE A 150 4.42 -9.34 -1.01
CA ILE A 150 2.99 -9.70 -0.95
C ILE A 150 2.58 -10.30 -2.29
N VAL A 151 1.96 -11.49 -2.24
CA VAL A 151 1.34 -12.10 -3.41
C VAL A 151 0.02 -11.40 -3.75
N THR A 152 -0.21 -11.17 -5.02
CA THR A 152 -1.50 -10.70 -5.54
C THR A 152 -2.19 -11.80 -6.34
N PHE A 153 -3.52 -11.79 -6.32
CA PHE A 153 -4.33 -12.73 -7.09
C PHE A 153 -5.04 -11.98 -8.21
N GLY A 154 -4.63 -12.25 -9.44
CA GLY A 154 -5.36 -11.79 -10.62
C GLY A 154 -6.67 -12.57 -10.76
N THR A 155 -7.79 -11.86 -10.94
CA THR A 155 -9.10 -12.45 -11.16
C THR A 155 -9.53 -12.32 -12.62
N LEU A 156 -10.36 -13.27 -13.06
CA LEU A 156 -11.00 -13.20 -14.36
C LEU A 156 -11.92 -11.96 -14.44
N LYS A 157 -11.58 -11.05 -15.33
CA LYS A 157 -12.37 -9.85 -15.63
C LYS A 157 -13.39 -10.13 -16.71
N PRO A 158 -14.49 -9.35 -16.82
CA PRO A 158 -15.59 -9.59 -17.78
C PRO A 158 -15.12 -9.89 -19.20
N LYS A 159 -14.27 -9.04 -19.77
CA LYS A 159 -13.75 -9.19 -21.15
C LYS A 159 -12.93 -10.48 -21.33
N ASN A 160 -12.22 -10.92 -20.27
CA ASN A 160 -11.46 -12.18 -20.30
C ASN A 160 -12.39 -13.40 -20.20
N CYS A 161 -13.44 -13.32 -19.38
CA CYS A 161 -14.43 -14.41 -19.28
C CYS A 161 -15.09 -14.66 -20.64
N ILE A 162 -15.56 -13.62 -21.32
CA ILE A 162 -16.14 -13.74 -22.66
C ILE A 162 -15.12 -14.32 -23.67
N ALA A 163 -13.86 -13.89 -23.60
CA ALA A 163 -12.82 -14.38 -24.51
C ALA A 163 -12.47 -15.86 -24.27
N ASP A 164 -12.27 -16.26 -23.01
CA ASP A 164 -11.84 -17.60 -22.66
C ASP A 164 -12.97 -18.62 -22.89
N VAL A 165 -14.20 -18.31 -22.47
CA VAL A 165 -15.37 -19.16 -22.70
C VAL A 165 -15.70 -19.24 -24.20
N GLY A 166 -15.66 -18.09 -24.93
CA GLY A 166 -15.89 -18.06 -26.35
C GLY A 166 -14.91 -18.95 -27.12
N ARG A 167 -13.64 -18.96 -26.72
CA ARG A 167 -12.64 -19.85 -27.30
C ARG A 167 -12.94 -21.34 -27.05
N VAL A 168 -13.37 -21.70 -25.84
CA VAL A 168 -13.70 -23.10 -25.47
C VAL A 168 -14.96 -23.57 -26.22
N LEU A 169 -15.95 -22.67 -26.38
CA LEU A 169 -17.18 -22.98 -27.13
C LEU A 169 -17.02 -22.82 -28.64
N ASN A 170 -15.79 -22.56 -29.15
CA ASN A 170 -15.49 -22.38 -30.58
C ASN A 170 -16.34 -21.26 -31.25
N ILE A 171 -16.68 -20.21 -30.49
CA ILE A 171 -17.32 -19.03 -31.06
C ILE A 171 -16.30 -18.24 -31.87
N PRO A 172 -16.64 -17.78 -33.11
CA PRO A 172 -15.72 -17.02 -33.94
C PRO A 172 -15.14 -15.80 -33.22
N LEU A 173 -13.83 -15.58 -33.38
CA LEU A 173 -13.13 -14.47 -32.70
C LEU A 173 -13.73 -13.10 -33.00
N SER A 174 -14.25 -12.89 -34.21
CA SER A 174 -14.95 -11.65 -34.59
C SER A 174 -16.17 -11.38 -33.71
N GLU A 175 -16.96 -12.42 -33.42
CA GLU A 175 -18.14 -12.33 -32.56
C GLU A 175 -17.75 -12.10 -31.10
N VAL A 176 -16.76 -12.86 -30.60
CA VAL A 176 -16.20 -12.67 -29.25
C VAL A 176 -15.73 -11.22 -29.08
N ASN A 177 -15.03 -10.66 -30.08
CA ASN A 177 -14.56 -9.27 -30.03
C ASN A 177 -15.71 -8.26 -30.08
N MET A 178 -16.78 -8.55 -30.80
CA MET A 178 -18.01 -7.74 -30.80
C MET A 178 -18.64 -7.72 -29.41
N LEU A 179 -18.87 -8.89 -28.79
CA LEU A 179 -19.44 -9.01 -27.44
C LEU A 179 -18.57 -8.33 -26.37
N LYS A 180 -17.24 -8.41 -26.48
CA LYS A 180 -16.32 -7.72 -25.58
C LYS A 180 -16.45 -6.19 -25.63
N LYS A 181 -16.75 -5.62 -26.78
CA LYS A 181 -16.97 -4.17 -26.95
C LYS A 181 -18.24 -3.69 -26.26
N CYS A 182 -19.24 -4.58 -26.08
CA CYS A 182 -20.48 -4.30 -25.35
C CYS A 182 -20.31 -4.22 -23.83
N ILE A 183 -19.13 -4.54 -23.29
CA ILE A 183 -18.85 -4.46 -21.86
C ILE A 183 -18.38 -3.05 -21.52
N PRO A 184 -18.97 -2.37 -20.51
CA PRO A 184 -18.59 -1.01 -20.13
C PRO A 184 -17.10 -0.88 -19.88
N ASP A 185 -16.50 0.21 -20.37
CA ASP A 185 -15.06 0.46 -20.24
C ASP A 185 -14.73 1.15 -18.91
N SER A 186 -14.90 0.40 -17.83
CA SER A 186 -14.59 0.85 -16.48
C SER A 186 -13.87 -0.26 -15.71
N PRO A 187 -12.82 0.04 -14.91
CA PRO A 187 -12.14 -0.94 -14.07
C PRO A 187 -13.06 -1.63 -13.05
N LYS A 188 -14.17 -0.98 -12.70
CA LYS A 188 -15.18 -1.46 -11.74
C LYS A 188 -16.35 -2.17 -12.42
N ALA A 189 -16.40 -2.21 -13.75
CA ALA A 189 -17.48 -2.87 -14.49
C ALA A 189 -17.45 -4.39 -14.24
N LYS A 190 -18.63 -4.93 -14.00
CA LYS A 190 -18.90 -6.37 -13.97
C LYS A 190 -19.67 -6.78 -15.22
N LEU A 191 -19.60 -8.05 -15.59
CA LEU A 191 -20.29 -8.54 -16.77
C LEU A 191 -21.81 -8.29 -16.70
N LYS A 192 -22.41 -8.38 -15.52
CA LYS A 192 -23.81 -8.06 -15.29
C LYS A 192 -24.21 -6.64 -15.72
N ASN A 193 -23.30 -5.66 -15.61
CA ASN A 193 -23.60 -4.28 -15.99
C ASN A 193 -23.80 -4.12 -17.51
N ALA A 194 -23.28 -5.04 -18.31
CA ALA A 194 -23.57 -5.09 -19.75
C ALA A 194 -24.99 -5.61 -20.07
N PHE A 195 -25.65 -6.27 -19.10
CA PHE A 195 -27.03 -6.74 -19.19
C PHE A 195 -28.04 -5.87 -18.42
N GLU A 196 -27.58 -4.83 -17.73
CA GLU A 196 -28.40 -3.88 -16.99
C GLU A 196 -28.48 -2.57 -17.77
N PRO A 197 -29.62 -1.85 -17.79
CA PRO A 197 -29.72 -0.56 -18.47
C PRO A 197 -28.61 0.42 -18.06
N ALA A 198 -28.22 1.29 -18.97
CA ALA A 198 -27.26 2.36 -18.70
C ALA A 198 -27.67 3.20 -17.48
N ASN A 199 -26.70 3.61 -16.68
CA ASN A 199 -26.89 4.44 -15.50
C ASN A 199 -25.68 5.37 -15.31
N ASP A 200 -25.73 6.27 -14.33
CA ASP A 200 -24.67 7.27 -14.08
C ASP A 200 -23.27 6.67 -13.84
N LYS A 201 -23.20 5.45 -13.30
CA LYS A 201 -21.91 4.75 -13.06
C LYS A 201 -21.42 4.01 -14.30
N PHE A 202 -22.32 3.55 -15.13
CA PHE A 202 -22.05 2.76 -16.34
C PHE A 202 -22.93 3.30 -17.49
N PRO A 203 -22.54 4.44 -18.09
CA PRO A 203 -23.31 5.03 -19.19
C PRO A 203 -23.37 4.13 -20.43
N ASP A 204 -22.38 3.23 -20.57
CA ASP A 204 -22.34 2.22 -21.64
C ASP A 204 -22.94 0.87 -21.24
N GLY A 205 -23.75 0.84 -20.18
CA GLY A 205 -24.45 -0.37 -19.72
C GLY A 205 -25.51 -0.84 -20.72
N GLY A 206 -25.93 -2.09 -20.58
CA GLY A 206 -27.06 -2.66 -21.32
C GLY A 206 -26.79 -3.08 -22.75
N GLN A 207 -25.59 -2.92 -23.28
CA GLN A 207 -25.27 -3.24 -24.67
C GLN A 207 -25.34 -4.73 -25.01
N LEU A 208 -25.32 -5.64 -24.01
CA LEU A 208 -25.54 -7.08 -24.21
C LEU A 208 -27.00 -7.50 -24.08
N ILE A 209 -27.93 -6.61 -23.71
CA ILE A 209 -29.37 -6.93 -23.61
C ILE A 209 -29.92 -7.57 -24.90
N PRO A 210 -29.60 -7.08 -26.13
CA PRO A 210 -30.09 -7.66 -27.35
C PRO A 210 -29.63 -9.11 -27.60
N TYR A 211 -28.56 -9.53 -26.99
CA TYR A 211 -27.94 -10.85 -27.18
C TYR A 211 -28.23 -11.82 -26.03
N LYS A 212 -28.89 -11.34 -24.95
CA LYS A 212 -29.07 -12.08 -23.70
C LYS A 212 -29.79 -13.40 -23.88
N ASP A 213 -30.84 -13.39 -24.69
CA ASP A 213 -31.74 -14.53 -24.91
C ASP A 213 -31.42 -15.25 -26.22
N ASP A 214 -30.37 -14.87 -26.94
CA ASP A 214 -29.94 -15.59 -28.15
C ASP A 214 -29.37 -16.95 -27.77
N PRO A 215 -29.99 -18.05 -28.26
CA PRO A 215 -29.56 -19.42 -27.98
C PRO A 215 -28.06 -19.66 -28.27
N LYS A 216 -27.51 -18.94 -29.24
CA LYS A 216 -26.10 -19.02 -29.64
C LYS A 216 -25.13 -18.57 -28.53
N TYR A 217 -25.52 -17.58 -27.74
CA TYR A 217 -24.64 -16.97 -26.74
C TYR A 217 -25.07 -17.30 -25.31
N LYS A 218 -26.18 -17.92 -25.09
CA LYS A 218 -26.72 -18.21 -23.76
C LYS A 218 -25.71 -18.98 -22.88
N GLU A 219 -25.17 -20.07 -23.39
CA GLU A 219 -24.18 -20.87 -22.67
C GLU A 219 -22.90 -20.08 -22.39
N LEU A 220 -22.44 -19.25 -23.38
CA LEU A 220 -21.30 -18.33 -23.21
C LEU A 220 -21.52 -17.40 -22.01
N PHE A 221 -22.67 -16.74 -21.93
CA PHE A 221 -22.97 -15.78 -20.88
C PHE A 221 -23.15 -16.46 -19.53
N ASP A 222 -23.84 -17.60 -19.46
CA ASP A 222 -24.04 -18.35 -18.23
C ASP A 222 -22.71 -18.80 -17.61
N LEU A 223 -21.80 -19.32 -18.43
CA LEU A 223 -20.44 -19.70 -17.98
C LEU A 223 -19.58 -18.50 -17.64
N ALA A 224 -19.62 -17.46 -18.45
CA ALA A 224 -18.81 -16.25 -18.20
C ALA A 224 -19.21 -15.54 -16.90
N LEU A 225 -20.50 -15.45 -16.59
CA LEU A 225 -21.01 -14.89 -15.33
C LEU A 225 -20.55 -15.70 -14.10
N ARG A 226 -20.47 -17.03 -14.25
CA ARG A 226 -20.00 -17.91 -13.15
C ARG A 226 -18.49 -17.85 -12.96
N LEU A 227 -17.73 -17.57 -14.01
CA LEU A 227 -16.26 -17.48 -13.98
C LEU A 227 -15.75 -16.08 -13.58
N GLU A 228 -16.58 -15.04 -13.70
CA GLU A 228 -16.19 -13.70 -13.32
C GLU A 228 -15.76 -13.63 -11.85
N GLY A 229 -14.59 -13.05 -11.59
CA GLY A 229 -14.03 -12.91 -10.24
C GLY A 229 -13.27 -14.14 -9.72
N VAL A 230 -13.30 -15.27 -10.43
CA VAL A 230 -12.49 -16.44 -10.06
C VAL A 230 -11.00 -16.08 -10.18
N LYS A 231 -10.19 -16.52 -9.23
CA LYS A 231 -8.74 -16.33 -9.25
C LYS A 231 -8.14 -17.11 -10.43
N ARG A 232 -7.32 -16.44 -11.23
CA ARG A 232 -6.72 -17.01 -12.43
C ARG A 232 -5.21 -17.23 -12.30
N ASN A 233 -4.53 -16.24 -11.79
CA ASN A 233 -3.07 -16.25 -11.65
C ASN A 233 -2.65 -15.51 -10.40
N THR A 234 -1.40 -15.76 -9.98
CA THR A 234 -0.72 -15.01 -8.96
C THR A 234 0.23 -13.99 -9.60
N GLY A 235 0.57 -12.95 -8.86
CA GLY A 235 1.57 -11.98 -9.21
C GLY A 235 2.18 -11.40 -7.94
N LEU A 236 3.23 -10.61 -8.08
CA LEU A 236 3.80 -9.85 -6.98
C LEU A 236 3.10 -8.50 -6.84
N HIS A 237 2.91 -8.06 -5.60
CA HIS A 237 2.44 -6.69 -5.34
C HIS A 237 3.53 -5.70 -5.77
N ALA A 238 3.12 -4.62 -6.42
CA ALA A 238 4.07 -3.66 -6.99
C ALA A 238 4.97 -2.98 -5.93
N SER A 239 4.46 -2.77 -4.70
CA SER A 239 5.14 -1.99 -3.66
C SER A 239 5.05 -2.60 -2.26
N GLY A 240 4.20 -3.61 -2.04
CA GLY A 240 3.99 -4.18 -0.72
C GLY A 240 5.02 -5.24 -0.36
N MET A 241 5.64 -5.08 0.80
CA MET A 241 6.49 -6.09 1.43
C MET A 241 6.00 -6.37 2.84
N VAL A 242 6.27 -7.57 3.31
CA VAL A 242 6.02 -7.98 4.70
C VAL A 242 7.36 -8.14 5.38
N ILE A 243 7.47 -7.59 6.59
CA ILE A 243 8.60 -7.79 7.50
C ILE A 243 8.05 -8.56 8.71
N GLY A 244 8.52 -9.78 8.91
CA GLY A 244 8.16 -10.62 10.04
C GLY A 244 9.10 -10.42 11.22
N LEU A 245 8.59 -10.61 12.44
CA LEU A 245 9.43 -10.65 13.65
C LEU A 245 10.37 -11.87 13.66
N THR A 246 9.97 -12.94 13.01
CA THR A 246 10.75 -14.16 12.75
C THR A 246 10.50 -14.58 11.33
N GLU A 247 11.06 -15.72 10.91
CA GLU A 247 10.88 -16.28 9.57
C GLU A 247 9.42 -16.27 9.11
N LEU A 248 9.15 -15.77 7.92
CA LEU A 248 7.78 -15.61 7.37
C LEU A 248 6.96 -16.90 7.35
N PRO A 249 7.54 -18.12 7.11
CA PRO A 249 6.78 -19.37 7.19
C PRO A 249 6.07 -19.61 8.53
N ASN A 250 6.54 -19.01 9.60
CA ASN A 250 5.91 -19.11 10.93
C ASN A 250 4.61 -18.31 11.04
N TRP A 251 4.37 -17.36 10.10
CA TRP A 251 3.25 -16.43 10.14
C TRP A 251 2.26 -16.63 8.99
N ALA A 252 2.77 -16.99 7.81
CA ALA A 252 1.96 -17.12 6.60
C ALA A 252 2.54 -18.15 5.62
N PRO A 253 1.69 -18.79 4.79
CA PRO A 253 2.17 -19.62 3.69
C PRO A 253 3.00 -18.80 2.71
N ILE A 254 4.15 -19.32 2.32
CA ILE A 254 5.01 -18.71 1.30
C ILE A 254 5.01 -19.54 0.02
N CYS A 255 5.29 -18.90 -1.10
CA CYS A 255 5.51 -19.56 -2.39
C CYS A 255 6.68 -18.90 -3.13
N LYS A 256 7.32 -19.66 -4.02
CA LYS A 256 8.34 -19.10 -4.91
C LYS A 256 7.68 -18.32 -6.03
N ASP A 257 8.31 -17.23 -6.43
CA ASP A 257 8.01 -16.59 -7.72
C ASP A 257 8.62 -17.46 -8.82
N TYR A 258 7.79 -17.85 -9.79
CA TYR A 258 8.20 -18.69 -10.93
C TYR A 258 8.50 -17.86 -12.19
N LYS A 259 8.74 -16.56 -12.02
CA LYS A 259 9.17 -15.71 -13.15
C LYS A 259 10.67 -15.57 -13.19
#